data_1e6ad75df3628c364c908f7f0493bb3f
#
_entry.id   1e6ad75df3628c364c908f7f0493bb3f
#
_cell.length_a   1.000
_cell.length_b   1.000
_cell.length_c   1.000
_cell.angle_alpha   90.00
_cell.angle_beta   90.00
_cell.angle_gamma   90.00
#
_symmetry.space_group_name_H-M   'P 1'
#
loop_
_entity.id
_entity.type
_entity.pdbx_description
1 polymer ?
#
loop_
_entity_poly.entity_id
_entity_poly.type
_entity_poly.pdbx_seq_one_letter_code
_entity_poly.pdbx_strand_id
1 'polypeptide(L)'
;IGGTYKGKSVMCLSHGIGTDNIDIVVNELDALANIDFSTRYEKPQFRQLTLVRVGTSGGLQPRVPIGTPVIAEKSIGFDGVLNFYAGRDRVCDLDFERAFCEFVKWNPLWAAPYVVDADSELVARIGGDDMVRGVTISANGFYGPQGRELRIPLADPELNKKIEAFKYGSQVVT
;
A
#
# COMPACT_ATOMS: atom_id res chain seq x y z
N ILE A 1 9.61 -11.28 -15.45
CA ILE A 1 10.39 -12.54 -15.46
C ILE A 1 9.55 -13.62 -14.81
N GLY A 2 9.27 -14.70 -15.53
CA GLY A 2 8.57 -15.90 -15.01
C GLY A 2 9.54 -17.05 -14.80
N GLY A 3 9.24 -17.94 -13.87
CA GLY A 3 10.06 -19.10 -13.59
C GLY A 3 9.42 -20.03 -12.55
N THR A 4 10.20 -21.01 -12.14
CA THR A 4 9.77 -21.98 -11.13
C THR A 4 10.76 -21.94 -9.95
N TYR A 5 10.23 -21.88 -8.75
CA TYR A 5 11.00 -21.97 -7.52
C TYR A 5 10.41 -23.02 -6.60
N LYS A 6 11.21 -24.03 -6.22
CA LYS A 6 10.76 -25.16 -5.38
C LYS A 6 9.45 -25.82 -5.88
N GLY A 7 9.36 -26.03 -7.22
CA GLY A 7 8.19 -26.63 -7.85
C GLY A 7 6.95 -25.75 -7.99
N LYS A 8 7.00 -24.49 -7.58
CA LYS A 8 5.91 -23.51 -7.72
C LYS A 8 6.23 -22.50 -8.81
N SER A 9 5.24 -22.17 -9.64
CA SER A 9 5.38 -21.08 -10.62
C SER A 9 5.44 -19.74 -9.91
N VAL A 10 6.45 -18.94 -10.24
CA VAL A 10 6.66 -17.60 -9.69
C VAL A 10 6.86 -16.63 -10.84
N MET A 11 6.27 -15.44 -10.72
CA MET A 11 6.49 -14.33 -11.63
C MET A 11 6.98 -13.12 -10.84
N CYS A 12 7.99 -12.44 -11.35
CA CYS A 12 8.47 -11.16 -10.86
C CYS A 12 8.25 -10.12 -11.94
N LEU A 13 7.59 -9.04 -11.58
CA LEU A 13 7.21 -7.95 -12.48
C LEU A 13 7.59 -6.61 -11.86
N SER A 14 8.21 -5.72 -12.65
CA SER A 14 8.34 -4.32 -12.26
C SER A 14 7.05 -3.58 -12.58
N HIS A 15 6.49 -2.89 -11.58
CA HIS A 15 5.27 -2.10 -11.74
C HIS A 15 5.55 -0.61 -12.01
N GLY A 16 6.82 -0.21 -12.14
CA GLY A 16 7.19 1.21 -12.28
C GLY A 16 7.12 1.98 -10.96
N ILE A 17 7.01 3.30 -11.05
CA ILE A 17 6.95 4.23 -9.93
C ILE A 17 5.55 4.81 -9.81
N GLY A 18 5.06 4.91 -8.57
CA GLY A 18 3.78 5.51 -8.25
C GLY A 18 2.62 4.52 -8.18
N THR A 19 1.49 5.02 -7.68
CA THR A 19 0.28 4.24 -7.38
C THR A 19 -0.53 3.92 -8.62
N ASP A 20 -0.53 4.79 -9.62
CA ASP A 20 -1.31 4.62 -10.86
C ASP A 20 -0.92 3.34 -11.62
N ASN A 21 0.38 3.01 -11.64
CA ASN A 21 0.86 1.77 -12.26
C ASN A 21 0.38 0.51 -11.53
N ILE A 22 0.14 0.58 -10.22
CA ILE A 22 -0.36 -0.56 -9.44
C ILE A 22 -1.77 -0.92 -9.86
N ASP A 23 -2.63 0.07 -10.08
CA ASP A 23 -3.99 -0.14 -10.56
C ASP A 23 -4.01 -0.91 -11.88
N ILE A 24 -3.20 -0.50 -12.86
CA ILE A 24 -3.05 -1.18 -14.14
C ILE A 24 -2.56 -2.62 -13.95
N VAL A 25 -1.46 -2.78 -13.22
CA VAL A 25 -0.80 -4.09 -13.06
C VAL A 25 -1.70 -5.10 -12.36
N VAL A 26 -2.39 -4.70 -11.28
CA VAL A 26 -3.25 -5.62 -10.53
C VAL A 26 -4.45 -6.05 -11.36
N ASN A 27 -5.12 -5.11 -12.03
CA ASN A 27 -6.26 -5.42 -12.89
C ASN A 27 -5.88 -6.30 -14.08
N GLU A 28 -4.75 -6.03 -14.73
CA GLU A 28 -4.29 -6.84 -15.86
C GLU A 28 -3.84 -8.24 -15.44
N LEU A 29 -3.19 -8.39 -14.27
CA LEU A 29 -2.85 -9.71 -13.73
C LEU A 29 -4.09 -10.51 -13.37
N ASP A 30 -5.10 -9.87 -12.78
CA ASP A 30 -6.38 -10.52 -12.52
C ASP A 30 -7.07 -10.96 -13.81
N ALA A 31 -7.10 -10.09 -14.82
CA ALA A 31 -7.67 -10.41 -16.13
C ALA A 31 -6.94 -11.58 -16.80
N LEU A 32 -5.61 -11.61 -16.78
CA LEU A 32 -4.83 -12.75 -17.29
C LEU A 32 -5.16 -14.06 -16.57
N ALA A 33 -5.39 -13.99 -15.27
CA ALA A 33 -5.72 -15.16 -14.48
C ALA A 33 -7.16 -15.65 -14.70
N ASN A 34 -8.14 -14.72 -14.80
CA ASN A 34 -9.55 -15.01 -14.61
C ASN A 34 -10.45 -14.75 -15.83
N ILE A 35 -9.94 -14.15 -16.92
CA ILE A 35 -10.69 -13.93 -18.16
C ILE A 35 -10.23 -14.91 -19.24
N ASP A 36 -11.19 -15.53 -19.92
CA ASP A 36 -10.97 -16.26 -21.17
C ASP A 36 -10.95 -15.25 -22.34
N PHE A 37 -9.77 -15.00 -22.90
CA PHE A 37 -9.59 -14.03 -23.97
C PHE A 37 -10.24 -14.43 -25.30
N SER A 38 -10.59 -15.71 -25.49
CA SER A 38 -11.29 -16.17 -26.69
C SER A 38 -12.78 -15.83 -26.65
N THR A 39 -13.39 -15.93 -25.48
CA THR A 39 -14.82 -15.66 -25.26
C THR A 39 -15.08 -14.26 -24.69
N ARG A 40 -14.06 -13.63 -24.07
CA ARG A 40 -14.16 -12.34 -23.34
C ARG A 40 -15.03 -12.40 -22.08
N TYR A 41 -15.29 -13.61 -21.54
CA TYR A 41 -16.02 -13.82 -20.29
C TYR A 41 -15.09 -14.30 -19.19
N GLU A 42 -15.57 -14.20 -17.95
CA GLU A 42 -14.90 -14.78 -16.79
C GLU A 42 -14.78 -16.31 -16.93
N LYS A 43 -13.63 -16.84 -16.52
CA LYS A 43 -13.44 -18.29 -16.46
C LYS A 43 -14.33 -18.91 -15.40
N PRO A 44 -14.87 -20.12 -15.62
CA PRO A 44 -15.71 -20.81 -14.62
C PRO A 44 -15.00 -21.08 -13.28
N GLN A 45 -13.67 -21.20 -13.31
CA GLN A 45 -12.84 -21.36 -12.13
C GLN A 45 -12.08 -20.07 -11.84
N PHE A 46 -12.45 -19.41 -10.73
CA PHE A 46 -11.71 -18.29 -10.20
C PHE A 46 -10.34 -18.71 -9.69
N ARG A 47 -9.30 -18.00 -10.10
CA ARG A 47 -7.93 -18.20 -9.63
C ARG A 47 -7.51 -17.03 -8.73
N GLN A 48 -7.39 -17.31 -7.45
CA GLN A 48 -6.84 -16.34 -6.51
C GLN A 48 -5.33 -16.17 -6.72
N LEU A 49 -4.89 -14.92 -6.84
CA LEU A 49 -3.48 -14.55 -6.95
C LEU A 49 -2.90 -14.22 -5.58
N THR A 50 -1.67 -14.68 -5.33
CA THR A 50 -0.88 -14.22 -4.19
C THR A 50 0.12 -13.17 -4.66
N LEU A 51 -0.02 -11.94 -4.17
CA LEU A 51 0.80 -10.81 -4.56
C LEU A 51 1.67 -10.37 -3.38
N VAL A 52 2.98 -10.25 -3.61
CA VAL A 52 3.93 -9.70 -2.63
C VAL A 52 4.68 -8.56 -3.29
N ARG A 53 4.50 -7.35 -2.76
CA ARG A 53 5.22 -6.18 -3.23
C ARG A 53 6.52 -6.03 -2.43
N VAL A 54 7.63 -5.96 -3.13
CA VAL A 54 8.95 -5.66 -2.57
C VAL A 54 9.40 -4.29 -3.08
N GLY A 55 9.83 -3.41 -2.19
CA GLY A 55 10.25 -2.06 -2.56
C GLY A 55 11.03 -1.39 -1.45
N THR A 56 11.24 -0.09 -1.59
CA THR A 56 11.88 0.77 -0.61
C THR A 56 10.91 1.83 -0.12
N SER A 57 11.11 2.31 1.10
CA SER A 57 10.33 3.37 1.72
C SER A 57 11.20 4.23 2.64
N GLY A 58 10.72 5.41 2.99
CA GLY A 58 11.38 6.27 3.98
C GLY A 58 10.91 5.94 5.40
N GLY A 59 11.83 5.75 6.34
CA GLY A 59 11.49 5.56 7.75
C GLY A 59 10.91 6.83 8.37
N LEU A 60 9.79 6.70 9.09
CA LEU A 60 9.12 7.78 9.81
C LEU A 60 9.38 7.73 11.33
N GLN A 61 9.98 6.65 11.81
CA GLN A 61 10.23 6.48 13.24
C GLN A 61 11.73 6.34 13.52
N PRO A 62 12.24 6.89 14.64
CA PRO A 62 13.65 6.76 15.01
C PRO A 62 14.15 5.31 15.09
N ARG A 63 13.25 4.36 15.39
CA ARG A 63 13.53 2.91 15.44
C ARG A 63 13.61 2.23 14.08
N VAL A 64 13.44 2.99 13.00
CA VAL A 64 13.48 2.50 11.61
C VAL A 64 14.60 3.25 10.86
N PRO A 65 15.88 3.02 11.21
CA PRO A 65 17.00 3.61 10.51
C PRO A 65 17.16 3.05 9.09
N ILE A 66 18.01 3.69 8.29
CA ILE A 66 18.31 3.23 6.92
C ILE A 66 18.81 1.78 6.95
N GLY A 67 18.26 0.95 6.05
CA GLY A 67 18.60 -0.46 5.95
C GLY A 67 17.74 -1.39 6.80
N THR A 68 16.81 -0.86 7.59
CA THR A 68 15.88 -1.67 8.38
C THR A 68 14.86 -2.34 7.46
N PRO A 69 14.73 -3.68 7.47
CA PRO A 69 13.64 -4.36 6.82
C PRO A 69 12.30 -4.03 7.52
N VAL A 70 11.29 -3.73 6.72
CA VAL A 70 9.93 -3.43 7.22
C VAL A 70 8.93 -4.35 6.57
N ILE A 71 7.99 -4.90 7.34
CA ILE A 71 6.83 -5.59 6.82
C ILE A 71 5.57 -4.82 7.19
N ALA A 72 4.77 -4.48 6.17
CA ALA A 72 3.51 -3.80 6.36
C ALA A 72 2.45 -4.78 6.88
N GLU A 73 1.86 -4.47 8.03
CA GLU A 73 0.67 -5.16 8.54
C GLU A 73 -0.60 -4.46 8.04
N LYS A 74 -0.49 -3.18 7.72
CA LYS A 74 -1.56 -2.31 7.24
C LYS A 74 -0.95 -1.25 6.33
N SER A 75 -1.70 -0.80 5.34
CA SER A 75 -1.26 0.26 4.42
C SER A 75 -2.30 1.38 4.32
N ILE A 76 -1.81 2.61 4.27
CA ILE A 76 -2.62 3.81 4.02
C ILE A 76 -2.30 4.29 2.60
N GLY A 77 -3.29 4.37 1.72
CA GLY A 77 -3.14 4.94 0.39
C GLY A 77 -3.61 6.40 0.36
N PHE A 78 -2.74 7.31 -0.06
CA PHE A 78 -3.06 8.74 -0.21
C PHE A 78 -3.58 9.10 -1.61
N ASP A 79 -3.55 8.15 -2.53
CA ASP A 79 -3.95 8.34 -3.92
C ASP A 79 -5.47 8.30 -4.14
N GLY A 80 -6.21 7.70 -3.23
CA GLY A 80 -7.65 7.55 -3.33
C GLY A 80 -8.13 6.54 -4.38
N VAL A 81 -7.25 5.76 -5.02
CA VAL A 81 -7.60 4.84 -6.12
C VAL A 81 -8.68 3.85 -5.70
N LEU A 82 -8.57 3.26 -4.51
CA LEU A 82 -9.54 2.28 -4.05
C LEU A 82 -10.97 2.85 -3.87
N ASN A 83 -11.10 4.16 -3.71
CA ASN A 83 -12.41 4.82 -3.60
C ASN A 83 -13.24 4.78 -4.91
N PHE A 84 -12.61 4.45 -6.04
CA PHE A 84 -13.29 4.24 -7.32
C PHE A 84 -13.87 2.84 -7.49
N TYR A 85 -13.58 1.90 -6.56
CA TYR A 85 -14.03 0.51 -6.63
C TYR A 85 -15.21 0.24 -5.69
N ALA A 86 -16.20 -0.49 -6.19
CA ALA A 86 -17.34 -0.91 -5.40
C ALA A 86 -16.93 -1.89 -4.29
N GLY A 87 -17.54 -1.74 -3.12
CA GLY A 87 -17.30 -2.66 -2.00
C GLY A 87 -16.01 -2.42 -1.23
N ARG A 88 -15.38 -1.25 -1.40
CA ARG A 88 -14.21 -0.87 -0.61
C ARG A 88 -14.44 -0.93 0.90
N ASP A 89 -15.64 -0.62 1.34
CA ASP A 89 -16.06 -0.65 2.73
C ASP A 89 -16.00 -2.05 3.39
N ARG A 90 -15.94 -3.11 2.56
CA ARG A 90 -15.79 -4.50 3.05
C ARG A 90 -14.34 -4.90 3.29
N VAL A 91 -13.39 -4.13 2.76
CA VAL A 91 -11.94 -4.42 2.82
C VAL A 91 -11.13 -3.34 3.50
N CYS A 92 -11.71 -2.14 3.68
CA CYS A 92 -11.06 -1.01 4.33
C CYS A 92 -11.37 -0.95 5.82
N ASP A 93 -10.39 -0.52 6.61
CA ASP A 93 -10.54 -0.17 8.03
C ASP A 93 -11.05 1.27 8.17
N LEU A 94 -12.38 1.43 8.10
CA LEU A 94 -13.03 2.73 8.11
C LEU A 94 -12.83 3.50 9.43
N ASP A 95 -12.66 2.81 10.54
CA ASP A 95 -12.42 3.43 11.83
C ASP A 95 -11.01 4.00 11.93
N PHE A 96 -10.03 3.25 11.39
CA PHE A 96 -8.67 3.74 11.28
C PHE A 96 -8.58 4.95 10.34
N GLU A 97 -9.25 4.92 9.18
CA GLU A 97 -9.31 6.05 8.24
C GLU A 97 -9.82 7.31 8.92
N ARG A 98 -10.92 7.19 9.65
CA ARG A 98 -11.54 8.30 10.37
C ARG A 98 -10.59 8.85 11.43
N ALA A 99 -10.06 7.99 12.29
CA ALA A 99 -9.14 8.38 13.35
C ALA A 99 -7.87 9.05 12.78
N PHE A 100 -7.33 8.51 11.67
CA PHE A 100 -6.18 9.09 10.98
C PHE A 100 -6.49 10.50 10.45
N CYS A 101 -7.56 10.65 9.68
CA CYS A 101 -7.95 11.93 9.09
C CYS A 101 -8.22 13.01 10.15
N GLU A 102 -8.89 12.66 11.24
CA GLU A 102 -9.16 13.56 12.36
C GLU A 102 -7.86 13.99 13.05
N PHE A 103 -6.98 13.04 13.35
CA PHE A 103 -5.74 13.32 14.07
C PHE A 103 -4.78 14.21 13.26
N VAL A 104 -4.54 13.87 11.99
CA VAL A 104 -3.62 14.63 11.14
C VAL A 104 -4.26 15.92 10.60
N LYS A 105 -5.56 16.10 10.77
CA LYS A 105 -6.38 17.19 10.19
C LYS A 105 -6.27 17.18 8.67
N TRP A 106 -6.63 16.02 8.08
CA TRP A 106 -6.52 15.79 6.65
C TRP A 106 -7.19 16.90 5.84
N ASN A 107 -6.47 17.46 4.88
CA ASN A 107 -6.99 18.54 4.05
C ASN A 107 -8.10 18.00 3.11
N PRO A 108 -9.31 18.57 3.14
CA PRO A 108 -10.43 18.09 2.34
C PRO A 108 -10.24 18.27 0.83
N LEU A 109 -9.25 19.03 0.39
CA LEU A 109 -8.89 19.18 -1.02
C LEU A 109 -8.03 18.02 -1.55
N TRP A 110 -7.48 17.19 -0.65
CA TRP A 110 -6.70 16.01 -1.03
C TRP A 110 -7.63 14.82 -1.27
N ALA A 111 -7.15 13.83 -2.01
CA ALA A 111 -7.88 12.57 -2.15
C ALA A 111 -8.10 11.94 -0.77
N ALA A 112 -9.31 11.43 -0.52
CA ALA A 112 -9.59 10.74 0.73
C ALA A 112 -8.70 9.50 0.85
N PRO A 113 -7.94 9.34 1.94
CA PRO A 113 -7.12 8.16 2.13
C PRO A 113 -7.97 6.92 2.35
N TYR A 114 -7.41 5.77 2.03
CA TYR A 114 -7.98 4.47 2.37
C TYR A 114 -6.98 3.64 3.15
N VAL A 115 -7.48 2.74 3.99
CA VAL A 115 -6.64 1.91 4.86
C VAL A 115 -7.03 0.45 4.68
N VAL A 116 -6.05 -0.39 4.36
CA VAL A 116 -6.26 -1.83 4.15
C VAL A 116 -5.28 -2.65 4.96
N ASP A 117 -5.74 -3.81 5.44
CA ASP A 117 -4.88 -4.79 6.07
C ASP A 117 -4.10 -5.60 5.04
N ALA A 118 -2.86 -5.94 5.38
CA ALA A 118 -2.14 -6.96 4.64
C ALA A 118 -2.71 -8.35 5.00
N ASP A 119 -2.51 -9.31 4.11
CA ASP A 119 -2.86 -10.70 4.41
C ASP A 119 -2.05 -11.22 5.60
N SER A 120 -2.73 -11.52 6.70
CA SER A 120 -2.09 -11.87 7.98
C SER A 120 -1.27 -13.17 7.91
N GLU A 121 -1.68 -14.11 7.06
CA GLU A 121 -0.94 -15.36 6.86
C GLU A 121 0.36 -15.11 6.10
N LEU A 122 0.34 -14.25 5.08
CA LEU A 122 1.54 -13.84 4.37
C LEU A 122 2.48 -13.04 5.28
N VAL A 123 1.94 -12.12 6.07
CA VAL A 123 2.73 -11.35 7.06
C VAL A 123 3.41 -12.29 8.05
N ALA A 124 2.70 -13.28 8.58
CA ALA A 124 3.26 -14.25 9.51
C ALA A 124 4.34 -15.14 8.88
N ARG A 125 4.18 -15.48 7.59
CA ARG A 125 5.13 -16.34 6.86
C ARG A 125 6.39 -15.62 6.36
N ILE A 126 6.27 -14.33 6.04
CA ILE A 126 7.37 -13.52 5.47
C ILE A 126 8.10 -12.75 6.57
N GLY A 127 7.36 -12.24 7.56
CA GLY A 127 7.91 -11.41 8.63
C GLY A 127 8.84 -12.20 9.56
N GLY A 128 10.14 -11.85 9.52
CA GLY A 128 11.14 -12.34 10.44
C GLY A 128 11.25 -11.47 11.71
N ASP A 129 12.01 -11.96 12.69
CA ASP A 129 12.30 -11.24 13.96
C ASP A 129 13.19 -10.01 13.72
N ASP A 130 13.87 -9.95 12.58
CA ASP A 130 14.70 -8.84 12.13
C ASP A 130 13.92 -7.72 11.40
N MET A 131 12.62 -7.92 11.18
CA MET A 131 11.76 -6.95 10.51
C MET A 131 10.96 -6.09 11.49
N VAL A 132 10.90 -4.79 11.20
CA VAL A 132 9.97 -3.91 11.90
C VAL A 132 8.57 -4.06 11.31
N ARG A 133 7.60 -4.31 12.17
CA ARG A 133 6.17 -4.42 11.81
C ARG A 133 5.46 -3.09 12.03
N GLY A 134 4.51 -2.76 11.16
CA GLY A 134 3.69 -1.58 11.35
C GLY A 134 2.93 -1.15 10.11
N VAL A 135 2.39 0.07 10.17
CA VAL A 135 1.62 0.68 9.09
C VAL A 135 2.57 1.38 8.11
N THR A 136 2.34 1.20 6.81
CA THR A 136 3.08 1.90 5.76
C THR A 136 2.16 2.85 5.00
N ILE A 137 2.72 3.93 4.46
CA ILE A 137 1.99 4.88 3.61
C ILE A 137 2.43 4.73 2.16
N SER A 138 1.47 4.74 1.26
CA SER A 138 1.67 4.86 -0.17
C SER A 138 1.18 6.23 -0.63
N ALA A 139 2.11 7.11 -1.00
CA ALA A 139 1.81 8.46 -1.46
C ALA A 139 1.90 8.56 -2.98
N ASN A 140 1.03 9.36 -3.58
CA ASN A 140 0.94 9.57 -5.02
C ASN A 140 1.96 10.57 -5.59
N GLY A 141 2.94 10.98 -4.79
CA GLY A 141 4.03 11.86 -5.23
C GLY A 141 5.21 11.80 -4.27
N PHE A 142 6.40 12.04 -4.80
CA PHE A 142 7.64 11.89 -4.03
C PHE A 142 7.97 13.12 -3.16
N TYR A 143 7.62 14.32 -3.59
CA TYR A 143 7.94 15.57 -2.89
C TYR A 143 6.78 16.02 -2.00
N GLY A 144 5.85 16.78 -2.51
CA GLY A 144 4.74 17.36 -1.75
C GLY A 144 3.95 16.34 -0.91
N PRO A 145 3.43 15.25 -1.50
CA PRO A 145 2.67 14.25 -0.75
C PRO A 145 3.46 13.48 0.31
N GLN A 146 4.79 13.51 0.24
CA GLN A 146 5.68 12.90 1.23
C GLN A 146 6.39 13.95 2.12
N GLY A 147 5.90 15.20 2.14
CA GLY A 147 6.41 16.24 3.01
C GLY A 147 7.84 16.72 2.70
N ARG A 148 8.32 16.51 1.46
CA ARG A 148 9.64 16.99 1.04
C ARG A 148 9.51 18.33 0.35
N GLU A 149 9.81 19.39 1.07
CA GLU A 149 9.84 20.74 0.54
C GLU A 149 11.15 21.02 -0.21
N LEU A 150 11.03 21.66 -1.37
CA LEU A 150 12.14 22.28 -2.09
C LEU A 150 11.86 23.78 -2.25
N ARG A 151 11.69 24.25 -3.49
CA ARG A 151 11.36 25.67 -3.78
C ARG A 151 9.87 25.98 -3.63
N ILE A 152 9.02 25.00 -3.86
CA ILE A 152 7.56 25.18 -3.75
C ILE A 152 7.14 24.81 -2.33
N PRO A 153 6.50 25.72 -1.58
CA PRO A 153 6.09 25.47 -0.21
C PRO A 153 5.00 24.41 -0.15
N LEU A 154 4.99 23.63 0.95
CA LEU A 154 3.98 22.62 1.21
C LEU A 154 2.69 23.23 1.73
N ALA A 155 1.55 22.63 1.41
CA ALA A 155 0.26 23.02 1.96
C ALA A 155 0.15 22.70 3.47
N ASP A 156 0.81 21.63 3.92
CA ASP A 156 0.95 21.27 5.33
C ASP A 156 2.37 20.76 5.62
N PRO A 157 3.28 21.66 6.03
CA PRO A 157 4.67 21.28 6.35
C PRO A 157 4.80 20.42 7.60
N GLU A 158 3.77 20.34 8.45
CA GLU A 158 3.76 19.57 9.68
C GLU A 158 3.15 18.15 9.50
N LEU A 159 2.67 17.79 8.30
CA LEU A 159 1.99 16.53 8.05
C LEU A 159 2.80 15.33 8.51
N ASN A 160 4.09 15.26 8.16
CA ASN A 160 4.95 14.14 8.53
C ASN A 160 5.10 14.00 10.05
N LYS A 161 5.20 15.11 10.79
CA LYS A 161 5.27 15.09 12.26
C LYS A 161 3.96 14.59 12.88
N LYS A 162 2.82 14.99 12.31
CA LYS A 162 1.52 14.49 12.73
C LYS A 162 1.41 12.99 12.49
N ILE A 163 1.85 12.51 11.31
CA ILE A 163 1.85 11.08 10.96
C ILE A 163 2.76 10.30 11.90
N GLU A 164 3.97 10.79 12.19
CA GLU A 164 4.91 10.18 13.13
C GLU A 164 4.30 10.01 14.52
N ALA A 165 3.53 11.01 14.97
CA ALA A 165 2.88 11.00 16.28
C ALA A 165 1.59 10.17 16.33
N PHE A 166 1.00 9.82 15.20
CA PHE A 166 -0.26 9.08 15.12
C PHE A 166 -0.09 7.63 15.58
N LYS A 167 -1.05 7.19 16.42
CA LYS A 167 -1.16 5.80 16.88
C LYS A 167 -2.64 5.41 16.96
N TYR A 168 -2.97 4.28 16.35
CA TYR A 168 -4.28 3.66 16.44
C TYR A 168 -4.11 2.13 16.39
N GLY A 169 -3.92 1.52 17.55
CA GLY A 169 -3.49 0.12 17.65
C GLY A 169 -2.05 -0.09 17.15
N SER A 170 -1.80 0.22 15.89
CA SER A 170 -0.48 0.17 15.24
C SER A 170 0.07 1.57 14.95
N GLN A 171 1.39 1.66 14.77
CA GLN A 171 2.09 2.91 14.46
C GLN A 171 2.51 2.96 12.99
N VAL A 172 2.43 4.15 12.37
CA VAL A 172 3.00 4.38 11.04
C VAL A 172 4.53 4.36 11.14
N VAL A 173 5.17 3.51 10.36
CA VAL A 173 6.63 3.28 10.42
C VAL A 173 7.36 3.77 9.18
N THR A 174 6.69 3.78 8.03
CA THR A 174 7.25 4.28 6.76
C THR A 174 6.18 4.92 5.88
#